data_369b0125e8fae894b7d9bc807e478864
#
_entry.id   369b0125e8fae894b7d9bc807e478864
#
_cell.length_a   1.000
_cell.length_b   1.000
_cell.length_c   1.000
_cell.angle_alpha   90.00
_cell.angle_beta   90.00
_cell.angle_gamma   90.00
#
_symmetry.space_group_name_H-M   'P 1'
#
loop_
_entity.id
_entity.type
_entity.pdbx_description
1 polymer ?
#
loop_
_entity_poly.entity_id
_entity_poly.type
_entity_poly.pdbx_seq_one_letter_code
_entity_poly.pdbx_strand_id
1 'polypeptide(L)' 'MYKCKDWVVVFQNLETGKVRLDTFTERNETEACKCFWACHRHGNYKILTVVEKPEFATKE' A
#
# COMPACT_ATOMS: atom_id res chain seq x y z
N MET A 1 -11.28 18.64 8.81
CA MET A 1 -11.78 17.55 7.96
C MET A 1 -10.64 16.80 7.35
N TYR A 2 -10.67 15.51 7.41
CA TYR A 2 -9.57 14.70 6.91
C TYR A 2 -9.74 14.40 5.45
N LYS A 3 -8.65 14.44 4.74
CA LYS A 3 -8.60 13.92 3.40
C LYS A 3 -7.76 12.67 3.39
N CYS A 4 -8.36 11.58 2.99
CA CYS A 4 -7.61 10.37 2.80
C CYS A 4 -7.00 10.39 1.42
N LYS A 5 -5.86 9.77 1.31
CA LYS A 5 -5.14 9.65 0.05
C LYS A 5 -4.98 8.18 -0.27
N ASP A 6 -4.78 7.89 -1.53
CA ASP A 6 -4.49 6.53 -1.94
C ASP A 6 -3.00 6.29 -1.83
N TRP A 7 -2.64 5.22 -1.13
CA TRP A 7 -1.25 4.85 -0.92
C TRP A 7 -1.01 3.52 -1.60
N VAL A 8 0.02 3.44 -2.39
CA VAL A 8 0.40 2.21 -3.06
C VAL A 8 1.51 1.57 -2.26
N VAL A 9 1.24 0.37 -1.75
CA VAL A 9 2.22 -0.40 -1.01
C VAL A 9 2.75 -1.48 -1.95
N VAL A 10 4.04 -1.41 -2.25
CA VAL A 10 4.70 -2.41 -3.07
C VAL A 10 5.38 -3.39 -2.12
N PHE A 11 5.05 -4.64 -2.25
CA PHE A 11 5.54 -5.65 -1.33
C PHE A 11 5.95 -6.91 -2.07
N GLN A 12 6.79 -7.69 -1.41
CA GLN A 12 7.27 -8.94 -1.97
C GLN A 12 6.84 -10.09 -1.07
N ASN A 13 6.32 -11.14 -1.68
CA ASN A 13 6.07 -12.39 -0.99
C ASN A 13 7.40 -13.13 -0.88
N LEU A 14 7.88 -13.31 0.35
CA LEU A 14 9.20 -13.90 0.57
C LEU A 14 9.21 -15.40 0.32
N GLU A 15 8.05 -16.04 0.27
CA GLU A 15 7.99 -17.46 -0.01
C GLU A 15 8.06 -17.76 -1.50
N THR A 16 7.45 -16.91 -2.32
CA THR A 16 7.42 -17.13 -3.76
C THR A 16 8.35 -16.19 -4.52
N GLY A 17 8.78 -15.11 -3.87
CA GLY A 17 9.60 -14.10 -4.51
C GLY A 17 8.83 -13.13 -5.38
N LYS A 18 7.52 -13.28 -5.47
CA LYS A 18 6.72 -12.42 -6.34
C LYS A 18 6.53 -11.06 -5.72
N VAL A 19 6.55 -10.05 -6.55
CA VAL A 19 6.32 -8.65 -6.14
C VAL A 19 4.93 -8.26 -6.59
N ARG A 20 4.20 -7.66 -5.67
CA ARG A 20 2.84 -7.19 -5.95
C ARG A 20 2.65 -5.82 -5.33
N LEU A 21 1.52 -5.22 -5.65
CA LEU A 21 1.17 -3.95 -5.03
C LEU A 21 -0.30 -3.95 -4.66
N ASP A 22 -0.59 -3.21 -3.59
CA ASP A 22 -1.96 -2.97 -3.14
C ASP A 22 -2.13 -1.49 -2.89
N THR A 23 -3.35 -1.02 -3.06
CA THR A 23 -3.68 0.38 -2.80
C THR A 23 -4.55 0.45 -1.57
N PHE A 24 -4.22 1.37 -0.68
CA PHE A 24 -4.99 1.61 0.54
C PHE A 24 -5.33 3.08 0.62
N THR A 25 -6.56 3.37 1.01
CA THR A 25 -7.00 4.75 1.18
C THR A 25 -6.90 5.09 2.66
N GLU A 26 -5.89 5.87 3.01
CA GLU A 26 -5.61 6.21 4.40
C GLU A 26 -5.09 7.64 4.49
N ARG A 27 -5.00 8.14 5.71
CA ARG A 27 -4.59 9.52 5.91
C ARG A 27 -3.10 9.73 5.69
N ASN A 28 -2.29 8.72 5.98
CA ASN A 28 -0.86 8.86 5.83
C ASN A 28 -0.24 7.49 5.60
N GLU A 29 1.07 7.52 5.34
CA GLU A 29 1.82 6.32 5.02
C GLU A 29 1.79 5.30 6.16
N THR A 30 1.90 5.77 7.38
CA THR A 30 1.92 4.88 8.54
C THR A 30 0.63 4.08 8.63
N GLU A 31 -0.51 4.74 8.41
CA GLU A 31 -1.79 4.07 8.48
C GLU A 31 -1.93 3.07 7.33
N ALA A 32 -1.42 3.42 6.15
CA ALA A 32 -1.45 2.48 5.02
C ALA A 32 -0.66 1.22 5.33
N CYS A 33 0.51 1.37 5.94
CA CYS A 33 1.31 0.21 6.33
C CYS A 33 0.60 -0.64 7.36
N LYS A 34 -0.07 -0.01 8.32
CA LYS A 34 -0.83 -0.77 9.32
C LYS A 34 -1.94 -1.57 8.67
N CYS A 35 -2.63 -0.97 7.71
CA CYS A 35 -3.68 -1.68 6.98
C CYS A 35 -3.10 -2.86 6.21
N PHE A 36 -1.95 -2.66 5.57
CA PHE A 36 -1.31 -3.75 4.86
C PHE A 36 -1.03 -4.92 5.78
N TRP A 37 -0.40 -4.66 6.93
CA TRP A 37 -0.05 -5.73 7.84
C TRP A 37 -1.28 -6.38 8.47
N ALA A 38 -2.34 -5.62 8.69
CA ALA A 38 -3.58 -6.20 9.18
C ALA A 38 -4.18 -7.17 8.18
N CYS A 39 -4.03 -6.89 6.89
CA CYS A 39 -4.58 -7.75 5.85
C CYS A 39 -3.68 -8.93 5.54
N HIS A 40 -2.39 -8.84 5.84
CA HIS A 40 -1.41 -9.86 5.45
C HIS A 40 -0.75 -10.49 6.66
N ARG A 41 -1.57 -10.93 7.61
CA ARG A 41 -1.05 -11.39 8.91
C ARG A 41 -0.38 -12.75 8.85
N HIS A 42 -0.76 -13.57 7.88
CA HIS A 42 -0.35 -14.96 7.88
C HIS A 42 0.69 -15.30 6.83
N GLY A 43 1.24 -14.33 6.16
CA GLY A 43 2.22 -14.59 5.14
C GLY A 43 3.56 -13.97 5.47
N ASN A 44 4.56 -14.36 4.73
CA ASN A 44 5.88 -13.75 4.81
C ASN A 44 5.98 -12.69 3.74
N TYR A 45 5.88 -11.45 4.14
CA TYR A 45 5.89 -10.33 3.22
C TYR A 45 6.89 -9.28 3.67
N LYS A 46 7.43 -8.58 2.70
CA LYS A 46 8.33 -7.46 2.96
C LYS A 46 7.82 -6.27 2.16
N ILE A 47 7.61 -5.16 2.83
CA ILE A 47 7.26 -3.92 2.14
C ILE A 47 8.52 -3.37 1.50
N LEU A 48 8.46 -3.17 0.20
CA LEU A 48 9.59 -2.62 -0.55
C LEU A 48 9.54 -1.11 -0.60
N THR A 49 8.35 -0.57 -0.84
CA THR A 49 8.18 0.87 -0.86
C THR A 49 6.71 1.20 -0.68
N VAL A 50 6.46 2.42 -0.20
CA VAL A 50 5.10 2.94 -0.08
C VAL A 50 5.14 4.33 -0.71
N VAL A 51 4.26 4.57 -1.66
CA VAL A 51 4.20 5.86 -2.32
C VAL A 51 2.78 6.37 -2.33
N GLU A 52 2.66 7.67 -2.34
CA GLU A 52 1.36 8.30 -2.48
C GLU A 52 0.96 8.24 -3.93
N LYS A 53 -0.21 7.69 -4.20
CA LYS A 53 -0.71 7.62 -5.56
C LYS A 53 -1.15 9.01 -6.00
N PRO A 54 -0.62 9.51 -7.11
CA PRO A 54 -1.01 10.83 -7.56
C PRO A 54 -2.49 10.86 -7.90
N GLU A 55 -3.08 11.99 -7.61
CA GLU A 55 -4.46 12.22 -7.99
C GLU A 55 -4.45 12.78 -9.40
N PHE A 56 -4.82 11.96 -10.35
CA PHE A 56 -4.86 12.39 -11.73
C PHE A 56 -6.20 13.02 -12.02
N ALA A 57 -6.13 14.16 -12.68
CA ALA A 57 -7.32 14.64 -13.34
C ALA A 57 -7.45 13.76 -14.56
N THR A 58 -8.23 13.09 -14.68
CA THR A 58 -8.26 12.19 -15.75
C THR A 58 -8.59 12.72 -17.14
N LYS A 59 -8.16 12.97 -17.04
CA LYS A 59 -8.30 12.98 -17.92
C LYS A 59 -8.26 12.78 -18.71
N GLU A 60 -8.36 12.72 -18.77
CA GLU A 60 -8.40 12.43 -19.35
C GLU A 60 -8.57 12.30 -19.66
#